data_8a5d3e1b11de147aa60350db36099b73
#
_entry.id   8a5d3e1b11de147aa60350db36099b73
#
_cell.length_a   1.000
_cell.length_b   1.000
_cell.length_c   1.000
_cell.angle_alpha   90.00
_cell.angle_beta   90.00
_cell.angle_gamma   90.00
#
_symmetry.space_group_name_H-M   'P 1'
#
loop_
_entity.id
_entity.type
_entity.pdbx_description
1 polymer ?
#
loop_
_entity_poly.entity_id
_entity_poly.type
_entity_poly.pdbx_seq_one_letter_code
_entity_poly.pdbx_strand_id
1 'polypeptide(L)'
;MRQLIVAYCTEGTTDIQFLETVIERSLHYCLYEYGNIPAEIIGLIPIKGHGDTFVGKHIDACQKAVENGAEILCIHTDADDSDDCEVFDHKINPFLTALSQTNANDYCQIVVPMIPVQEIEAWMMANKQLLKQQMGTTLSDNTLGLQNKPESYADPKQAIENAVSEVRKTMPKRFRDQISIGQLYEAVGRHLEIQDLMQLKSFKKYIDNLHQALVQLHICQ
;
A
#
# COMPACT_ATOMS: atom_id res chain seq x y z
N MET A 1 -2.18 -16.43 -22.92
CA MET A 1 -1.68 -15.68 -21.77
C MET A 1 -2.86 -14.88 -21.22
N ARG A 2 -3.18 -15.01 -19.94
CA ARG A 2 -4.27 -14.28 -19.27
C ARG A 2 -3.84 -12.81 -19.09
N GLN A 3 -4.66 -11.87 -19.53
CA GLN A 3 -4.43 -10.45 -19.27
C GLN A 3 -5.22 -10.03 -18.04
N LEU A 4 -4.61 -9.22 -17.19
CA LEU A 4 -5.19 -8.73 -15.93
C LEU A 4 -5.07 -7.21 -15.85
N ILE A 5 -6.18 -6.56 -15.57
CA ILE A 5 -6.25 -5.15 -15.19
C ILE A 5 -6.61 -5.09 -13.71
N VAL A 6 -5.82 -4.35 -12.95
CA VAL A 6 -6.04 -4.13 -11.51
C VAL A 6 -6.30 -2.65 -11.27
N ALA A 7 -7.34 -2.35 -10.54
CA ALA A 7 -7.58 -1.00 -10.04
C ALA A 7 -7.10 -0.85 -8.59
N TYR A 8 -6.80 0.38 -8.19
CA TYR A 8 -6.49 0.67 -6.79
C TYR A 8 -7.05 2.02 -6.35
N CYS A 9 -7.43 2.09 -5.08
CA CYS A 9 -7.95 3.29 -4.42
C CYS A 9 -7.13 3.55 -3.16
N THR A 10 -6.65 4.78 -2.98
CA THR A 10 -5.88 5.18 -1.81
C THR A 10 -6.65 6.19 -0.96
N GLU A 11 -6.31 6.29 0.32
CA GLU A 11 -6.87 7.29 1.22
C GLU A 11 -6.36 8.69 0.84
N GLY A 12 -5.04 8.84 0.71
CA GLY A 12 -4.35 10.07 0.33
C GLY A 12 -3.78 10.05 -1.09
N THR A 13 -3.56 11.22 -1.67
CA THR A 13 -2.92 11.36 -2.99
C THR A 13 -1.42 11.13 -2.94
N THR A 14 -0.77 11.33 -1.81
CA THR A 14 0.66 11.05 -1.59
C THR A 14 0.95 9.56 -1.57
N ASP A 15 0.00 8.76 -1.08
CA ASP A 15 0.14 7.31 -0.96
C ASP A 15 0.27 6.63 -2.33
N ILE A 16 -0.33 7.22 -3.36
CA ILE A 16 -0.21 6.76 -4.76
C ILE A 16 1.26 6.61 -5.15
N GLN A 17 2.11 7.58 -4.79
CA GLN A 17 3.53 7.58 -5.17
C GLN A 17 4.31 6.38 -4.62
N PHE A 18 3.89 5.86 -3.46
CA PHE A 18 4.48 4.68 -2.86
C PHE A 18 3.75 3.40 -3.31
N LEU A 19 2.41 3.39 -3.19
CA LEU A 19 1.61 2.19 -3.36
C LEU A 19 1.55 1.69 -4.79
N GLU A 20 1.55 2.54 -5.80
CA GLU A 20 1.48 2.10 -7.20
C GLU A 20 2.58 1.08 -7.52
N THR A 21 3.83 1.43 -7.20
CA THR A 21 4.98 0.53 -7.40
C THR A 21 4.93 -0.70 -6.51
N VAL A 22 4.46 -0.56 -5.27
CA VAL A 22 4.34 -1.69 -4.33
C VAL A 22 3.27 -2.67 -4.80
N ILE A 23 2.11 -2.19 -5.26
CA ILE A 23 1.04 -3.04 -5.80
C ILE A 23 1.52 -3.80 -7.04
N GLU A 24 2.13 -3.10 -8.00
CA GLU A 24 2.66 -3.72 -9.23
C GLU A 24 3.64 -4.84 -8.91
N ARG A 25 4.60 -4.59 -8.02
CA ARG A 25 5.60 -5.57 -7.62
C ARG A 25 5.01 -6.71 -6.80
N SER A 26 3.99 -6.44 -5.98
CA SER A 26 3.26 -7.48 -5.24
C SER A 26 2.51 -8.42 -6.17
N LEU A 27 1.88 -7.88 -7.21
CA LEU A 27 1.23 -8.68 -8.26
C LEU A 27 2.25 -9.57 -8.98
N HIS A 28 3.37 -9.00 -9.42
CA HIS A 28 4.44 -9.78 -10.06
C HIS A 28 5.00 -10.86 -9.13
N TYR A 29 5.19 -10.53 -7.85
CA TYR A 29 5.61 -11.50 -6.84
C TYR A 29 4.62 -12.66 -6.71
N CYS A 30 3.32 -12.38 -6.57
CA CYS A 30 2.31 -13.42 -6.46
C CYS A 30 2.21 -14.28 -7.73
N LEU A 31 2.30 -13.66 -8.92
CA LEU A 31 2.30 -14.38 -10.20
C LEU A 31 3.55 -15.29 -10.36
N TYR A 32 4.69 -14.84 -9.87
CA TYR A 32 5.92 -15.63 -9.93
C TYR A 32 5.92 -16.81 -8.95
N GLU A 33 5.52 -16.56 -7.69
CA GLU A 33 5.58 -17.56 -6.61
C GLU A 33 4.43 -18.58 -6.68
N TYR A 34 3.22 -18.14 -7.07
CA TYR A 34 1.99 -18.94 -6.95
C TYR A 34 1.24 -19.12 -8.28
N GLY A 35 1.69 -18.48 -9.36
CA GLY A 35 1.02 -18.57 -10.66
C GLY A 35 1.01 -19.97 -11.23
N ASN A 36 -0.15 -20.45 -11.65
CA ASN A 36 -0.35 -21.75 -12.29
C ASN A 36 -0.61 -21.65 -13.80
N ILE A 37 -0.92 -20.45 -14.28
CA ILE A 37 -1.06 -20.13 -15.69
C ILE A 37 -0.25 -18.88 -16.06
N PRO A 38 0.21 -18.73 -17.31
CA PRO A 38 0.84 -17.51 -17.76
C PRO A 38 -0.14 -16.33 -17.72
N ALA A 39 0.15 -15.33 -16.90
CA ALA A 39 -0.63 -14.10 -16.77
C ALA A 39 0.26 -12.86 -16.92
N GLU A 40 -0.32 -11.77 -17.40
CA GLU A 40 0.33 -10.48 -17.61
C GLU A 40 -0.55 -9.36 -17.07
N ILE A 41 0.05 -8.46 -16.30
CA ILE A 41 -0.62 -7.24 -15.84
C ILE A 41 -0.50 -6.21 -16.95
N ILE A 42 -1.62 -5.91 -17.59
CA ILE A 42 -1.68 -4.95 -18.71
C ILE A 42 -2.15 -3.56 -18.29
N GLY A 43 -2.60 -3.40 -17.04
CA GLY A 43 -3.01 -2.11 -16.49
C GLY A 43 -3.06 -2.12 -14.98
N LEU A 44 -2.55 -1.04 -14.38
CA LEU A 44 -2.74 -0.69 -12.97
C LEU A 44 -3.36 0.72 -12.92
N ILE A 45 -4.61 0.81 -12.49
CA ILE A 45 -5.45 2.01 -12.70
C ILE A 45 -5.81 2.64 -11.37
N PRO A 46 -5.36 3.89 -11.08
CA PRO A 46 -5.82 4.61 -9.90
C PRO A 46 -7.29 5.01 -10.06
N ILE A 47 -8.11 4.65 -9.09
CA ILE A 47 -9.53 4.98 -9.04
C ILE A 47 -9.80 5.91 -7.85
N LYS A 48 -10.51 7.00 -8.11
CA LYS A 48 -11.05 7.85 -7.05
C LYS A 48 -12.55 7.62 -6.93
N GLY A 49 -12.95 6.93 -5.87
CA GLY A 49 -14.35 6.80 -5.50
C GLY A 49 -14.94 8.10 -4.96
N HIS A 50 -16.24 8.29 -5.13
CA HIS A 50 -17.01 9.41 -4.62
C HIS A 50 -18.07 8.91 -3.64
N GLY A 51 -18.31 9.68 -2.58
CA GLY A 51 -19.31 9.37 -1.54
C GLY A 51 -18.94 10.01 -0.22
N ASP A 52 -19.93 10.21 0.63
CA ASP A 52 -19.78 10.86 1.95
C ASP A 52 -19.35 9.86 3.04
N THR A 53 -19.44 8.58 2.77
CA THR A 53 -19.06 7.50 3.69
C THR A 53 -17.99 6.59 3.05
N PHE A 54 -17.26 5.87 3.90
CA PHE A 54 -16.30 4.85 3.42
C PHE A 54 -16.98 3.85 2.48
N VAL A 55 -18.14 3.33 2.88
CA VAL A 55 -18.91 2.36 2.08
C VAL A 55 -19.30 2.96 0.72
N GLY A 56 -19.95 4.14 0.72
CA GLY A 56 -20.39 4.79 -0.52
C GLY A 56 -19.23 5.07 -1.47
N LYS A 57 -18.12 5.60 -0.95
CA LYS A 57 -16.90 5.88 -1.72
C LYS A 57 -16.35 4.62 -2.40
N HIS A 58 -16.31 3.49 -1.70
CA HIS A 58 -15.70 2.27 -2.24
C HIS A 58 -16.66 1.46 -3.11
N ILE A 59 -17.97 1.56 -2.90
CA ILE A 59 -18.98 1.02 -3.86
C ILE A 59 -18.85 1.75 -5.21
N ASP A 60 -18.77 3.09 -5.22
CA ASP A 60 -18.53 3.87 -6.44
C ASP A 60 -17.18 3.49 -7.10
N ALA A 61 -16.14 3.25 -6.30
CA ALA A 61 -14.86 2.77 -6.82
C ALA A 61 -14.96 1.38 -7.46
N CYS A 62 -15.76 0.46 -6.91
CA CYS A 62 -16.01 -0.86 -7.51
C CYS A 62 -16.71 -0.74 -8.87
N GLN A 63 -17.67 0.15 -9.02
CA GLN A 63 -18.33 0.42 -10.29
C GLN A 63 -17.33 0.93 -11.33
N LYS A 64 -16.56 1.96 -10.98
CA LYS A 64 -15.55 2.53 -11.87
C LYS A 64 -14.46 1.52 -12.23
N ALA A 65 -14.09 0.62 -11.34
CA ALA A 65 -13.12 -0.43 -11.63
C ALA A 65 -13.61 -1.31 -12.79
N VAL A 66 -14.86 -1.77 -12.76
CA VAL A 66 -15.47 -2.55 -13.86
C VAL A 66 -15.56 -1.73 -15.15
N GLU A 67 -15.97 -0.46 -15.09
CA GLU A 67 -16.03 0.44 -16.25
C GLU A 67 -14.67 0.58 -16.94
N ASN A 68 -13.57 0.44 -16.19
CA ASN A 68 -12.20 0.46 -16.70
C ASN A 68 -11.64 -0.95 -16.99
N GLY A 69 -12.47 -2.00 -16.92
CA GLY A 69 -12.09 -3.37 -17.21
C GLY A 69 -11.27 -4.06 -16.12
N ALA A 70 -11.19 -3.49 -14.92
CA ALA A 70 -10.45 -4.09 -13.81
C ALA A 70 -11.22 -5.25 -13.17
N GLU A 71 -10.50 -6.32 -12.87
CA GLU A 71 -11.04 -7.52 -12.25
C GLU A 71 -10.76 -7.59 -10.74
N ILE A 72 -9.77 -6.83 -10.28
CA ILE A 72 -9.40 -6.68 -8.86
C ILE A 72 -9.40 -5.20 -8.52
N LEU A 73 -9.91 -4.85 -7.33
CA LEU A 73 -9.77 -3.52 -6.74
C LEU A 73 -8.98 -3.62 -5.43
N CYS A 74 -7.76 -3.08 -5.40
CA CYS A 74 -7.00 -2.90 -4.18
C CYS A 74 -7.48 -1.62 -3.45
N ILE A 75 -7.80 -1.73 -2.16
CA ILE A 75 -8.27 -0.60 -1.35
C ILE A 75 -7.29 -0.34 -0.22
N HIS A 76 -6.72 0.85 -0.19
CA HIS A 76 -5.86 1.31 0.89
C HIS A 76 -6.63 2.17 1.88
N THR A 77 -6.45 1.87 3.15
CA THR A 77 -6.79 2.74 4.30
C THR A 77 -5.84 2.41 5.44
N ASP A 78 -5.38 3.43 6.15
CA ASP A 78 -4.54 3.25 7.32
C ASP A 78 -5.33 2.62 8.48
N ALA A 79 -4.64 1.84 9.32
CA ALA A 79 -5.27 1.28 10.51
C ALA A 79 -5.51 2.35 11.59
N ASP A 80 -4.67 3.37 11.65
CA ASP A 80 -4.64 4.39 12.71
C ASP A 80 -4.52 3.76 14.12
N ASP A 81 -4.11 2.49 14.20
CA ASP A 81 -3.97 1.71 15.44
C ASP A 81 -2.86 0.64 15.31
N SER A 82 -2.56 -0.01 16.41
CA SER A 82 -1.58 -1.11 16.54
C SER A 82 -1.96 -2.41 15.83
N ASP A 83 -3.21 -2.52 15.39
CA ASP A 83 -3.72 -3.59 14.53
C ASP A 83 -4.86 -3.09 13.62
N ASP A 84 -5.39 -3.95 12.77
CA ASP A 84 -6.40 -3.61 11.77
C ASP A 84 -7.83 -4.01 12.16
N CYS A 85 -8.08 -4.46 13.39
CA CYS A 85 -9.38 -4.98 13.82
C CYS A 85 -10.50 -3.96 13.68
N GLU A 86 -10.28 -2.74 14.20
CA GLU A 86 -11.26 -1.65 14.13
C GLU A 86 -11.59 -1.26 12.66
N VAL A 87 -10.58 -1.27 11.78
CA VAL A 87 -10.79 -0.98 10.36
C VAL A 87 -11.62 -2.08 9.70
N PHE A 88 -11.35 -3.34 10.01
CA PHE A 88 -12.17 -4.44 9.49
C PHE A 88 -13.61 -4.34 9.98
N ASP A 89 -13.82 -4.12 11.28
CA ASP A 89 -15.16 -4.11 11.87
C ASP A 89 -16.00 -2.90 11.43
N HIS A 90 -15.39 -1.72 11.30
CA HIS A 90 -16.11 -0.49 11.06
C HIS A 90 -16.05 0.02 9.61
N LYS A 91 -15.07 -0.41 8.80
CA LYS A 91 -14.90 0.04 7.42
C LYS A 91 -15.07 -1.11 6.42
N ILE A 92 -14.21 -2.15 6.50
CA ILE A 92 -14.12 -3.19 5.46
C ILE A 92 -15.31 -4.14 5.47
N ASN A 93 -15.67 -4.74 6.61
CA ASN A 93 -16.80 -5.69 6.67
C ASN A 93 -18.15 -5.05 6.30
N PRO A 94 -18.52 -3.84 6.76
CA PRO A 94 -19.69 -3.14 6.28
C PRO A 94 -19.68 -2.87 4.77
N PHE A 95 -18.52 -2.49 4.22
CA PHE A 95 -18.37 -2.28 2.79
C PHE A 95 -18.54 -3.59 2.00
N LEU A 96 -17.86 -4.68 2.39
CA LEU A 96 -18.00 -5.98 1.71
C LEU A 96 -19.44 -6.51 1.80
N THR A 97 -20.12 -6.29 2.93
CA THR A 97 -21.54 -6.63 3.08
C THR A 97 -22.41 -5.86 2.10
N ALA A 98 -22.18 -4.55 1.96
CA ALA A 98 -22.92 -3.74 0.98
C ALA A 98 -22.59 -4.15 -0.46
N LEU A 99 -21.33 -4.43 -0.78
CA LEU A 99 -20.88 -4.88 -2.09
C LEU A 99 -21.55 -6.20 -2.49
N SER A 100 -21.69 -7.15 -1.57
CA SER A 100 -22.35 -8.44 -1.83
C SER A 100 -23.82 -8.31 -2.22
N GLN A 101 -24.47 -7.17 -1.99
CA GLN A 101 -25.85 -6.87 -2.39
C GLN A 101 -25.93 -6.21 -3.78
N THR A 102 -24.79 -5.88 -4.39
CA THR A 102 -24.74 -5.26 -5.72
C THR A 102 -24.75 -6.31 -6.84
N ASN A 103 -25.04 -5.85 -8.07
CA ASN A 103 -24.95 -6.72 -9.24
C ASN A 103 -23.48 -6.95 -9.62
N ALA A 104 -23.05 -8.20 -9.63
CA ALA A 104 -21.67 -8.59 -9.95
C ALA A 104 -21.21 -8.17 -11.37
N ASN A 105 -22.13 -7.89 -12.29
CA ASN A 105 -21.78 -7.42 -13.64
C ASN A 105 -21.41 -5.93 -13.66
N ASP A 106 -21.89 -5.15 -12.69
CA ASP A 106 -21.74 -3.70 -12.67
C ASP A 106 -20.69 -3.24 -11.65
N TYR A 107 -20.25 -4.14 -10.76
CA TYR A 107 -19.33 -3.81 -9.66
C TYR A 107 -18.22 -4.85 -9.52
N CYS A 108 -16.99 -4.41 -9.36
CA CYS A 108 -15.84 -5.28 -9.06
C CYS A 108 -16.06 -5.98 -7.71
N GLN A 109 -16.21 -7.30 -7.73
CA GLN A 109 -16.50 -8.12 -6.54
C GLN A 109 -15.21 -8.60 -5.85
N ILE A 110 -14.07 -8.59 -6.53
CA ILE A 110 -12.80 -9.03 -5.97
C ILE A 110 -12.06 -7.82 -5.42
N VAL A 111 -12.08 -7.69 -4.10
CA VAL A 111 -11.48 -6.56 -3.39
C VAL A 111 -10.33 -7.06 -2.51
N VAL A 112 -9.21 -6.35 -2.57
CA VAL A 112 -8.00 -6.64 -1.79
C VAL A 112 -7.73 -5.47 -0.84
N PRO A 113 -8.03 -5.62 0.47
CA PRO A 113 -7.68 -4.62 1.47
C PRO A 113 -6.16 -4.54 1.67
N MET A 114 -5.63 -3.33 1.68
CA MET A 114 -4.26 -2.95 2.01
C MET A 114 -4.32 -2.04 3.25
N ILE A 115 -4.04 -2.60 4.42
CA ILE A 115 -4.21 -1.92 5.70
C ILE A 115 -2.89 -1.94 6.47
N PRO A 116 -2.02 -0.93 6.28
CA PRO A 116 -0.83 -0.77 7.10
C PRO A 116 -1.20 -0.58 8.57
N VAL A 117 -0.44 -1.19 9.47
CA VAL A 117 -0.53 -0.89 10.91
C VAL A 117 -0.06 0.53 11.14
N GLN A 118 -0.84 1.30 11.91
CA GLN A 118 -0.75 2.74 12.03
C GLN A 118 -0.98 3.41 10.67
N GLU A 119 0.09 3.66 9.91
CA GLU A 119 0.09 4.39 8.65
C GLU A 119 1.01 3.73 7.62
N ILE A 120 0.87 4.10 6.35
CA ILE A 120 1.69 3.59 5.23
C ILE A 120 3.20 3.79 5.47
N GLU A 121 3.59 4.79 6.24
CA GLU A 121 4.98 5.08 6.58
C GLU A 121 5.65 3.95 7.36
N ALA A 122 4.88 3.12 8.08
CA ALA A 122 5.42 1.89 8.67
C ALA A 122 5.98 0.95 7.59
N TRP A 123 5.31 0.84 6.42
CA TRP A 123 5.83 0.05 5.31
C TRP A 123 7.09 0.67 4.70
N MET A 124 7.17 2.00 4.60
CA MET A 124 8.37 2.70 4.12
C MET A 124 9.60 2.42 5.00
N MET A 125 9.40 2.13 6.27
CA MET A 125 10.48 1.80 7.22
C MET A 125 10.90 0.32 7.20
N ALA A 126 10.32 -0.53 6.36
CA ALA A 126 10.64 -1.97 6.31
C ALA A 126 12.13 -2.24 6.08
N ASN A 127 12.79 -1.39 5.29
CA ASN A 127 14.25 -1.39 5.12
C ASN A 127 14.83 -0.04 5.54
N LYS A 128 15.27 0.05 6.78
CA LYS A 128 15.86 1.28 7.35
C LYS A 128 17.14 1.71 6.63
N GLN A 129 17.93 0.75 6.14
CA GLN A 129 19.16 1.06 5.41
C GLN A 129 18.81 1.74 4.07
N LEU A 130 17.83 1.24 3.34
CA LEU A 130 17.33 1.88 2.15
C LEU A 130 16.78 3.29 2.46
N LEU A 131 15.96 3.42 3.50
CA LEU A 131 15.41 4.72 3.91
C LEU A 131 16.52 5.73 4.19
N LYS A 132 17.57 5.34 4.93
CA LYS A 132 18.75 6.18 5.18
C LYS A 132 19.49 6.53 3.89
N GLN A 133 19.63 5.58 2.97
CA GLN A 133 20.26 5.81 1.68
C GLN A 133 19.46 6.83 0.84
N GLN A 134 18.12 6.74 0.84
CA GLN A 134 17.28 7.71 0.15
C GLN A 134 17.32 9.10 0.81
N MET A 135 17.52 9.16 2.12
CA MET A 135 17.80 10.41 2.85
C MET A 135 19.24 10.94 2.65
N GLY A 136 20.12 10.19 2.00
CA GLY A 136 21.53 10.59 1.79
C GLY A 136 22.33 10.66 3.10
N THR A 137 22.09 9.77 4.07
CA THR A 137 22.71 9.83 5.40
C THR A 137 23.33 8.51 5.84
N THR A 138 24.38 8.60 6.65
CA THR A 138 25.01 7.47 7.35
C THR A 138 24.80 7.53 8.87
N LEU A 139 23.96 8.44 9.36
CA LEU A 139 23.63 8.55 10.78
C LEU A 139 23.07 7.23 11.32
N SER A 140 23.32 6.97 12.61
CA SER A 140 22.83 5.75 13.26
C SER A 140 21.29 5.77 13.41
N ASP A 141 20.67 4.60 13.46
CA ASP A 141 19.23 4.48 13.70
C ASP A 141 18.81 5.15 15.01
N ASN A 142 19.67 5.08 16.04
CA ASN A 142 19.43 5.75 17.32
C ASN A 142 19.41 7.27 17.18
N THR A 143 20.33 7.85 16.40
CA THR A 143 20.37 9.30 16.15
C THR A 143 19.13 9.76 15.37
N LEU A 144 18.64 8.93 14.46
CA LEU A 144 17.48 9.20 13.63
C LEU A 144 16.14 8.87 14.32
N GLY A 145 16.16 8.23 15.50
CA GLY A 145 14.95 7.76 16.18
C GLY A 145 14.30 6.54 15.50
N LEU A 146 15.06 5.81 14.65
CA LEU A 146 14.56 4.69 13.84
C LEU A 146 14.94 3.31 14.41
N GLN A 147 15.22 3.18 15.72
CA GLN A 147 15.69 1.94 16.33
C GLN A 147 14.60 0.87 16.50
N ASN A 148 13.34 1.25 16.60
CA ASN A 148 12.22 0.33 16.85
C ASN A 148 11.80 -0.43 15.58
N LYS A 149 10.95 -1.46 15.74
CA LYS A 149 10.33 -2.14 14.59
C LYS A 149 9.34 -1.20 13.89
N PRO A 150 9.20 -1.26 12.56
CA PRO A 150 8.32 -0.33 11.81
C PRO A 150 6.89 -0.25 12.36
N GLU A 151 6.22 -1.39 12.53
CA GLU A 151 4.84 -1.47 13.02
C GLU A 151 4.68 -1.23 14.54
N SER A 152 5.76 -0.84 15.24
CA SER A 152 5.71 -0.49 16.68
C SER A 152 5.75 0.99 16.96
N TYR A 153 5.86 1.83 15.94
CA TYR A 153 5.74 3.28 16.08
C TYR A 153 4.28 3.66 16.18
N ALA A 154 3.92 4.49 17.15
CA ALA A 154 2.57 5.03 17.25
C ALA A 154 2.28 6.10 16.18
N ASP A 155 3.32 6.74 15.66
CA ASP A 155 3.26 7.72 14.59
C ASP A 155 4.50 7.51 13.69
N PRO A 156 4.40 6.59 12.70
CA PRO A 156 5.50 6.29 11.79
C PRO A 156 5.90 7.48 10.92
N LYS A 157 4.93 8.30 10.52
CA LYS A 157 5.14 9.51 9.74
C LYS A 157 5.99 10.51 10.49
N GLN A 158 5.61 10.82 11.75
CA GLN A 158 6.38 11.71 12.60
C GLN A 158 7.80 11.17 12.85
N ALA A 159 7.95 9.83 12.95
CA ALA A 159 9.27 9.22 13.11
C ALA A 159 10.17 9.49 11.89
N ILE A 160 9.64 9.35 10.66
CA ILE A 160 10.37 9.68 9.43
C ILE A 160 10.64 11.19 9.33
N GLU A 161 9.67 12.05 9.65
CA GLU A 161 9.85 13.52 9.64
C GLU A 161 10.94 13.97 10.61
N ASN A 162 10.97 13.38 11.81
CA ASN A 162 12.03 13.62 12.79
C ASN A 162 13.40 13.18 12.24
N ALA A 163 13.49 12.01 11.62
CA ALA A 163 14.72 11.52 10.99
C ALA A 163 15.18 12.48 9.88
N VAL A 164 14.29 12.94 9.00
CA VAL A 164 14.57 13.95 7.98
C VAL A 164 15.09 15.25 8.62
N SER A 165 14.48 15.67 9.73
CA SER A 165 14.95 16.87 10.47
C SER A 165 16.36 16.72 10.99
N GLU A 166 16.72 15.55 11.56
CA GLU A 166 18.10 15.26 12.02
C GLU A 166 19.11 15.28 10.85
N VAL A 167 18.73 14.67 9.71
CA VAL A 167 19.57 14.70 8.50
C VAL A 167 19.79 16.14 8.04
N ARG A 168 18.75 16.98 7.98
CA ARG A 168 18.83 18.38 7.58
C ARG A 168 19.81 19.19 8.44
N LYS A 169 19.96 18.87 9.75
CA LYS A 169 20.91 19.55 10.63
C LYS A 169 22.37 19.35 10.18
N THR A 170 22.68 18.21 9.57
CA THR A 170 24.02 17.90 9.05
C THR A 170 24.31 18.50 7.68
N MET A 171 23.26 18.97 6.97
CA MET A 171 23.38 19.50 5.60
C MET A 171 23.69 21.01 5.59
N PRO A 172 24.46 21.50 4.58
CA PRO A 172 24.54 22.92 4.31
C PRO A 172 23.16 23.54 4.10
N LYS A 173 22.93 24.77 4.60
CA LYS A 173 21.61 25.43 4.57
C LYS A 173 20.93 25.39 3.21
N ARG A 174 21.68 25.60 2.11
CA ARG A 174 21.17 25.62 0.72
C ARG A 174 20.60 24.30 0.22
N PHE A 175 20.86 23.16 0.90
CA PHE A 175 20.40 21.83 0.49
C PHE A 175 19.32 21.25 1.41
N ARG A 176 18.99 21.91 2.53
CA ARG A 176 18.06 21.39 3.54
C ARG A 176 16.65 21.16 2.99
N ASP A 177 16.22 22.01 2.05
CA ASP A 177 14.88 21.91 1.45
C ASP A 177 14.79 20.86 0.34
N GLN A 178 15.93 20.24 -0.03
CA GLN A 178 15.99 19.18 -1.03
C GLN A 178 15.61 17.80 -0.49
N ILE A 179 15.29 17.68 0.78
CA ILE A 179 14.84 16.43 1.38
C ILE A 179 13.58 16.68 2.20
N SER A 180 12.53 15.93 1.90
CA SER A 180 11.25 15.94 2.60
C SER A 180 10.64 14.55 2.58
N ILE A 181 9.73 14.26 3.50
CA ILE A 181 9.02 12.99 3.50
C ILE A 181 8.27 12.76 2.16
N GLY A 182 7.70 13.81 1.56
CA GLY A 182 7.00 13.72 0.28
C GLY A 182 7.87 13.19 -0.86
N GLN A 183 9.18 13.48 -0.86
CA GLN A 183 10.11 12.96 -1.86
C GLN A 183 10.52 11.50 -1.58
N LEU A 184 10.36 11.03 -0.34
CA LEU A 184 10.74 9.68 0.04
C LEU A 184 9.70 8.63 -0.39
N TYR A 185 8.41 8.98 -0.54
CA TYR A 185 7.38 8.01 -0.94
C TYR A 185 7.74 7.31 -2.25
N GLU A 186 7.97 8.07 -3.31
CA GLU A 186 8.33 7.51 -4.62
C GLU A 186 9.70 6.83 -4.59
N ALA A 187 10.71 7.50 -3.99
CA ALA A 187 12.08 7.01 -3.96
C ALA A 187 12.20 5.68 -3.18
N VAL A 188 11.52 5.57 -2.03
CA VAL A 188 11.49 4.35 -1.24
C VAL A 188 10.64 3.28 -1.94
N GLY A 189 9.44 3.62 -2.41
CA GLY A 189 8.54 2.68 -3.11
C GLY A 189 9.20 1.98 -4.29
N ARG A 190 9.99 2.71 -5.08
CA ARG A 190 10.71 2.17 -6.24
C ARG A 190 11.81 1.17 -5.88
N HIS A 191 12.43 1.28 -4.72
CA HIS A 191 13.63 0.51 -4.38
C HIS A 191 13.41 -0.50 -3.25
N LEU A 192 12.29 -0.41 -2.53
CA LEU A 192 12.01 -1.28 -1.40
C LEU A 192 11.65 -2.70 -1.89
N GLU A 193 12.42 -3.70 -1.51
CA GLU A 193 12.18 -5.09 -1.94
C GLU A 193 10.96 -5.71 -1.26
N ILE A 194 10.23 -6.57 -2.00
CA ILE A 194 9.06 -7.29 -1.45
C ILE A 194 9.46 -8.13 -0.22
N GLN A 195 10.65 -8.72 -0.22
CA GLN A 195 11.19 -9.49 0.89
C GLN A 195 11.36 -8.65 2.17
N ASP A 196 11.70 -7.36 2.05
CA ASP A 196 11.76 -6.46 3.19
C ASP A 196 10.37 -6.18 3.76
N LEU A 197 9.41 -5.93 2.89
CA LEU A 197 7.99 -5.73 3.25
C LEU A 197 7.38 -6.99 3.87
N MET A 198 7.73 -8.17 3.40
CA MET A 198 7.26 -9.46 3.94
C MET A 198 7.69 -9.71 5.40
N GLN A 199 8.51 -8.88 6.00
CA GLN A 199 8.80 -8.92 7.44
C GLN A 199 7.69 -8.28 8.28
N LEU A 200 6.82 -7.47 7.66
CA LEU A 200 5.72 -6.77 8.30
C LEU A 200 4.45 -7.64 8.31
N LYS A 201 3.74 -7.67 9.42
CA LYS A 201 2.52 -8.49 9.56
C LYS A 201 1.39 -7.99 8.66
N SER A 202 1.20 -6.67 8.63
CA SER A 202 0.16 -6.05 7.81
C SER A 202 0.41 -6.25 6.33
N PHE A 203 1.67 -6.20 5.88
CA PHE A 203 2.01 -6.46 4.49
C PHE A 203 1.82 -7.94 4.10
N LYS A 204 2.19 -8.88 4.97
CA LYS A 204 1.89 -10.31 4.73
C LYS A 204 0.40 -10.55 4.54
N LYS A 205 -0.44 -9.95 5.40
CA LYS A 205 -1.89 -10.05 5.28
C LYS A 205 -2.40 -9.50 3.94
N TYR A 206 -1.82 -8.39 3.47
CA TYR A 206 -2.12 -7.86 2.14
C TYR A 206 -1.73 -8.85 1.04
N ILE A 207 -0.52 -9.44 1.08
CA ILE A 207 -0.07 -10.44 0.10
C ILE A 207 -0.98 -11.69 0.12
N ASP A 208 -1.38 -12.16 1.30
CA ASP A 208 -2.31 -13.28 1.43
C ASP A 208 -3.68 -12.97 0.79
N ASN A 209 -4.21 -11.76 1.01
CA ASN A 209 -5.45 -11.30 0.39
C ASN A 209 -5.31 -11.20 -1.15
N LEU A 210 -4.18 -10.68 -1.64
CA LEU A 210 -3.89 -10.56 -3.07
C LEU A 210 -3.78 -11.94 -3.72
N HIS A 211 -3.09 -12.86 -3.07
CA HIS A 211 -2.99 -14.25 -3.53
C HIS A 211 -4.39 -14.89 -3.61
N GLN A 212 -5.24 -14.76 -2.58
CA GLN A 212 -6.61 -15.28 -2.61
C GLN A 212 -7.45 -14.66 -3.76
N ALA A 213 -7.27 -13.37 -4.04
CA ALA A 213 -7.92 -12.72 -5.19
C ALA A 213 -7.49 -13.35 -6.53
N LEU A 214 -6.20 -13.65 -6.69
CA LEU A 214 -5.68 -14.32 -7.89
C LEU A 214 -6.11 -15.80 -7.99
N VAL A 215 -6.30 -16.49 -6.85
CA VAL A 215 -6.90 -17.83 -6.81
C VAL A 215 -8.36 -17.80 -7.25
N GLN A 216 -9.15 -16.81 -6.82
CA GLN A 216 -10.54 -16.64 -7.29
C GLN A 216 -10.63 -16.44 -8.81
N LEU A 217 -9.63 -15.81 -9.41
CA LEU A 217 -9.51 -15.64 -10.87
C LEU A 217 -8.91 -16.86 -11.59
N HIS A 218 -8.62 -17.95 -10.86
CA HIS A 218 -7.95 -19.15 -11.38
C HIS A 218 -6.57 -18.88 -12.02
N ILE A 219 -5.86 -17.86 -11.54
CA ILE A 219 -4.52 -17.47 -11.99
C ILE A 219 -3.44 -18.11 -11.12
N CYS A 220 -3.70 -18.25 -9.81
CA CYS A 220 -2.83 -18.87 -8.81
C CYS A 220 -3.48 -20.12 -8.20
N GLN A 221 -2.66 -20.89 -7.46
CA GLN A 221 -3.08 -22.06 -6.67
C GLN A 221 -2.94 -21.77 -5.18
#